data_5e50ddc51f6d5558d8254834bbcf7c3b
#
_entry.id   5e50ddc51f6d5558d8254834bbcf7c3b
#
_cell.length_a   1.000
_cell.length_b   1.000
_cell.length_c   1.000
_cell.angle_alpha   90.00
_cell.angle_beta   90.00
_cell.angle_gamma   90.00
#
_symmetry.space_group_name_H-M   'P 1'
#
loop_
_entity.id
_entity.type
_entity.pdbx_description
1 polymer ?
#
loop_
_entity_poly.entity_id
_entity_poly.type
_entity_poly.pdbx_seq_one_letter_code
_entity_poly.pdbx_strand_id
1 'polypeptide(L)'
;HLNDELCTLDLSGPLTKEELREVEDAANEAVFANVPVQVSYPSKEELKTLDYRSKIEIDGQVRIVTIPGYDVCACCAPHVNFTGEIGLIKLVQSQNYKGGIRITMLCGRRALKDYQQKEDSVRAIMGSLSAKEELIAEAVERVKDEGTQLKSELAEARMQLLAVQAEKIPEGQKIVCIFDE
;
A
#
# COMPACT_ATOMS: atom_id res chain seq x y z
N HIS A 1 1.93 -5.92 14.91
CA HIS A 1 3.00 -6.89 14.66
C HIS A 1 4.21 -6.16 14.06
N LEU A 2 5.39 -6.49 14.53
CA LEU A 2 6.65 -5.87 14.11
C LEU A 2 7.67 -6.97 13.80
N ASN A 3 8.33 -6.86 12.67
CA ASN A 3 9.50 -7.66 12.31
C ASN A 3 10.56 -6.77 11.62
N ASP A 4 11.64 -7.39 11.13
CA ASP A 4 12.75 -6.67 10.50
C ASP A 4 12.41 -6.00 9.17
N GLU A 5 11.33 -6.44 8.50
CA GLU A 5 10.97 -5.94 7.17
C GLU A 5 9.80 -4.96 7.21
N LEU A 6 8.78 -5.24 8.04
CA LEU A 6 7.55 -4.45 8.07
C LEU A 6 6.94 -4.33 9.46
N CYS A 7 6.10 -3.31 9.61
CA CYS A 7 5.24 -3.13 10.77
C CYS A 7 3.77 -3.17 10.33
N THR A 8 2.94 -3.95 11.06
CA THR A 8 1.49 -3.93 10.84
C THR A 8 0.77 -3.45 12.07
N LEU A 9 -0.28 -2.66 11.85
CA LEU A 9 -1.19 -2.12 12.84
C LEU A 9 -2.61 -2.54 12.48
N ASP A 10 -3.33 -3.07 13.46
CA ASP A 10 -4.75 -3.46 13.31
C ASP A 10 -5.62 -2.42 14.02
N LEU A 11 -6.63 -1.90 13.33
CA LEU A 11 -7.62 -0.97 13.85
C LEU A 11 -9.00 -1.64 13.82
N SER A 12 -9.85 -1.28 14.79
CA SER A 12 -11.18 -1.89 15.00
C SER A 12 -12.27 -1.39 14.06
N GLY A 13 -12.00 -0.38 13.22
CA GLY A 13 -12.95 0.17 12.25
C GLY A 13 -12.39 0.21 10.84
N PRO A 14 -13.26 0.31 9.82
CA PRO A 14 -12.84 0.57 8.46
C PRO A 14 -12.36 2.02 8.33
N LEU A 15 -11.40 2.26 7.44
CA LEU A 15 -10.96 3.59 7.03
C LEU A 15 -10.96 3.67 5.51
N THR A 16 -11.34 4.82 4.99
CA THR A 16 -11.22 5.16 3.58
C THR A 16 -9.76 5.46 3.21
N LYS A 17 -9.47 5.57 1.92
CA LYS A 17 -8.13 5.96 1.46
C LYS A 17 -7.78 7.39 1.86
N GLU A 18 -8.76 8.27 1.88
CA GLU A 18 -8.66 9.66 2.28
C GLU A 18 -8.31 9.77 3.77
N GLU A 19 -9.07 9.09 4.63
CA GLU A 19 -8.80 9.03 6.07
C GLU A 19 -7.42 8.42 6.40
N LEU A 20 -7.00 7.40 5.62
CA LEU A 20 -5.64 6.85 5.78
C LEU A 20 -4.54 7.87 5.43
N ARG A 21 -4.77 8.74 4.45
CA ARG A 21 -3.85 9.84 4.14
C ARG A 21 -3.81 10.87 5.26
N GLU A 22 -4.96 11.27 5.79
CA GLU A 22 -5.03 12.19 6.93
C GLU A 22 -4.28 11.64 8.15
N VAL A 23 -4.42 10.33 8.44
CA VAL A 23 -3.68 9.66 9.52
C VAL A 23 -2.17 9.65 9.25
N GLU A 24 -1.76 9.38 8.01
CA GLU A 24 -0.36 9.41 7.59
C GLU A 24 0.23 10.81 7.73
N ASP A 25 -0.49 11.83 7.28
CA ASP A 25 -0.07 13.23 7.34
C ASP A 25 0.06 13.69 8.79
N ALA A 26 -0.94 13.43 9.63
CA ALA A 26 -0.91 13.77 11.07
C ALA A 26 0.26 13.09 11.81
N ALA A 27 0.56 11.82 11.47
CA ALA A 27 1.71 11.11 12.04
C ALA A 27 3.05 11.75 11.60
N ASN A 28 3.15 12.17 10.33
CA ASN A 28 4.35 12.85 9.83
C ASN A 28 4.49 14.27 10.36
N GLU A 29 3.40 14.99 10.63
CA GLU A 29 3.45 16.27 11.34
C GLU A 29 4.13 16.13 12.71
N ALA A 30 3.78 15.10 13.48
CA ALA A 30 4.44 14.81 14.76
C ALA A 30 5.94 14.49 14.57
N VAL A 31 6.31 13.79 13.51
CA VAL A 31 7.71 13.51 13.18
C VAL A 31 8.45 14.80 12.85
N PHE A 32 7.89 15.64 11.98
CA PHE A 32 8.52 16.90 11.56
C PHE A 32 8.60 17.95 12.67
N ALA A 33 7.64 17.92 13.60
CA ALA A 33 7.68 18.77 14.80
C ALA A 33 8.84 18.43 15.73
N ASN A 34 9.45 17.24 15.59
CA ASN A 34 10.60 16.77 16.37
C ASN A 34 10.41 16.96 17.90
N VAL A 35 9.25 16.56 18.40
CA VAL A 35 8.92 16.68 19.81
C VAL A 35 9.65 15.62 20.66
N PRO A 36 10.01 15.94 21.93
CA PRO A 36 10.65 14.96 22.82
C PRO A 36 9.67 13.84 23.20
N VAL A 37 10.18 12.60 23.21
CA VAL A 37 9.45 11.43 23.72
C VAL A 37 9.79 11.27 25.19
N GLN A 38 8.83 11.53 26.06
CA GLN A 38 9.02 11.54 27.51
C GLN A 38 8.66 10.18 28.10
N VAL A 39 9.48 9.69 29.04
CA VAL A 39 9.22 8.46 29.78
C VAL A 39 9.07 8.79 31.25
N SER A 40 8.00 8.30 31.88
CA SER A 40 7.74 8.47 33.30
C SER A 40 7.23 7.19 33.95
N TYR A 41 7.31 7.14 35.27
CA TYR A 41 6.86 6.03 36.09
C TYR A 41 5.96 6.58 37.20
N PRO A 42 4.70 6.97 36.88
CA PRO A 42 3.78 7.56 37.84
C PRO A 42 3.45 6.61 39.01
N SER A 43 3.13 7.19 40.15
CA SER A 43 2.58 6.46 41.29
C SER A 43 1.17 5.92 40.97
N LYS A 44 0.67 4.97 41.80
CA LYS A 44 -0.70 4.45 41.64
C LYS A 44 -1.77 5.52 41.74
N GLU A 45 -1.53 6.54 42.55
CA GLU A 45 -2.44 7.67 42.74
C GLU A 45 -2.50 8.56 41.50
N GLU A 46 -1.34 8.88 40.91
CA GLU A 46 -1.22 9.66 39.68
C GLU A 46 -1.84 8.94 38.48
N LEU A 47 -1.66 7.63 38.37
CA LEU A 47 -2.26 6.83 37.31
C LEU A 47 -3.79 6.86 37.28
N LYS A 48 -4.45 7.05 38.44
CA LYS A 48 -5.92 7.14 38.51
C LYS A 48 -6.48 8.40 37.84
N THR A 49 -5.67 9.43 37.74
CA THR A 49 -6.06 10.75 37.16
C THR A 49 -5.45 10.99 35.78
N LEU A 50 -4.53 10.13 35.37
CA LEU A 50 -3.86 10.23 34.06
C LEU A 50 -4.69 9.54 32.98
N ASP A 51 -5.05 10.28 31.93
CA ASP A 51 -5.67 9.70 30.74
C ASP A 51 -4.55 9.12 29.83
N TYR A 52 -4.50 7.79 29.75
CA TYR A 52 -3.51 7.10 28.94
C TYR A 52 -4.08 5.81 28.30
N ARG A 53 -3.56 5.46 27.14
CA ARG A 53 -3.90 4.20 26.49
C ARG A 53 -3.12 3.02 27.10
N SER A 54 -3.82 1.92 27.34
CA SER A 54 -3.20 0.64 27.67
C SER A 54 -3.90 -0.50 26.93
N LYS A 55 -3.13 -1.52 26.52
CA LYS A 55 -3.69 -2.74 25.91
C LYS A 55 -4.12 -3.78 26.94
N ILE A 56 -3.55 -3.74 28.11
CA ILE A 56 -3.75 -4.71 29.19
C ILE A 56 -3.74 -3.97 30.53
N GLU A 57 -4.38 -4.56 31.53
CA GLU A 57 -4.14 -4.19 32.92
C GLU A 57 -2.72 -4.58 33.32
N ILE A 58 -2.00 -3.66 33.93
CA ILE A 58 -0.59 -3.85 34.31
C ILE A 58 -0.52 -3.92 35.84
N ASP A 59 -0.13 -5.07 36.36
CA ASP A 59 0.21 -5.22 37.77
C ASP A 59 1.63 -4.71 38.03
N GLY A 60 1.77 -3.79 39.00
CA GLY A 60 3.07 -3.23 39.38
C GLY A 60 3.36 -1.84 38.84
N GLN A 61 4.61 -1.54 38.56
CA GLN A 61 5.05 -0.23 38.07
C GLN A 61 4.74 -0.06 36.58
N VAL A 62 3.93 0.94 36.26
CA VAL A 62 3.55 1.28 34.87
C VAL A 62 4.55 2.26 34.28
N ARG A 63 5.11 1.93 33.11
CA ARG A 63 5.92 2.85 32.32
C ARG A 63 5.03 3.59 31.35
N ILE A 64 4.95 4.89 31.48
CA ILE A 64 4.19 5.79 30.61
C ILE A 64 5.16 6.44 29.62
N VAL A 65 4.78 6.41 28.35
CA VAL A 65 5.44 7.09 27.25
C VAL A 65 4.53 8.19 26.76
N THR A 66 5.00 9.43 26.75
CA THR A 66 4.25 10.61 26.35
C THR A 66 4.91 11.26 25.15
N ILE A 67 4.14 11.49 24.10
CA ILE A 67 4.47 12.37 22.98
C ILE A 67 3.61 13.62 23.18
N PRO A 68 4.16 14.73 23.69
CA PRO A 68 3.39 15.90 24.05
C PRO A 68 2.51 16.43 22.92
N GLY A 69 1.23 16.57 23.19
CA GLY A 69 0.24 17.03 22.21
C GLY A 69 -0.30 15.94 21.24
N TYR A 70 0.24 14.70 21.32
CA TYR A 70 -0.16 13.62 20.42
C TYR A 70 -0.66 12.36 21.13
N ASP A 71 0.11 11.80 22.06
CA ASP A 71 -0.25 10.52 22.68
C ASP A 71 0.33 10.34 24.08
N VAL A 72 -0.41 9.61 24.92
CA VAL A 72 0.04 9.11 26.23
C VAL A 72 -0.31 7.63 26.32
N CYS A 73 0.69 6.78 26.44
CA CYS A 73 0.50 5.33 26.35
C CYS A 73 1.35 4.56 27.37
N ALA A 74 0.79 3.52 27.96
CA ALA A 74 1.55 2.54 28.71
C ALA A 74 2.29 1.62 27.73
N CYS A 75 3.62 1.67 27.71
CA CYS A 75 4.44 0.89 26.79
C CYS A 75 5.82 0.57 27.37
N CYS A 76 6.21 -0.72 27.29
CA CYS A 76 7.51 -1.20 27.75
C CYS A 76 8.56 -1.30 26.63
N ALA A 77 8.17 -1.09 25.36
CA ALA A 77 9.10 -1.16 24.23
C ALA A 77 10.13 -0.01 24.25
N PRO A 78 11.29 -0.17 23.61
CA PRO A 78 12.21 0.94 23.40
C PRO A 78 11.58 1.98 22.46
N HIS A 79 11.92 3.25 22.72
CA HIS A 79 11.45 4.41 21.94
C HIS A 79 12.65 5.30 21.58
N VAL A 80 12.46 6.09 20.54
CA VAL A 80 13.37 7.18 20.17
C VAL A 80 13.29 8.30 21.22
N ASN A 81 14.30 9.17 21.29
CA ASN A 81 14.29 10.31 22.20
C ASN A 81 13.45 11.48 21.65
N PHE A 82 13.41 11.62 20.33
CA PHE A 82 12.64 12.63 19.62
C PHE A 82 11.91 12.02 18.45
N THR A 83 10.71 12.52 18.16
CA THR A 83 9.88 11.99 17.06
C THR A 83 10.56 12.10 15.69
N GLY A 84 11.40 13.13 15.49
CA GLY A 84 12.18 13.31 14.26
C GLY A 84 13.15 12.19 13.95
N GLU A 85 13.60 11.43 14.95
CA GLU A 85 14.49 10.26 14.77
C GLU A 85 13.81 9.10 14.03
N ILE A 86 12.47 9.09 13.96
CA ILE A 86 11.67 8.09 13.21
C ILE A 86 11.89 8.26 11.71
N GLY A 87 12.05 9.51 11.26
CA GLY A 87 12.04 9.86 9.85
C GLY A 87 10.64 9.76 9.23
N LEU A 88 10.55 9.58 7.92
CA LEU A 88 9.28 9.50 7.22
C LEU A 88 8.48 8.25 7.63
N ILE A 89 7.20 8.43 7.91
CA ILE A 89 6.24 7.33 8.08
C ILE A 89 5.43 7.21 6.79
N LYS A 90 5.32 5.98 6.26
CA LYS A 90 4.53 5.69 5.06
C LYS A 90 3.60 4.51 5.26
N LEU A 91 2.30 4.71 5.02
CA LEU A 91 1.29 3.65 4.99
C LEU A 91 1.28 3.04 3.58
N VAL A 92 1.90 1.86 3.43
CA VAL A 92 2.14 1.28 2.10
C VAL A 92 1.04 0.35 1.63
N GLN A 93 0.28 -0.23 2.56
CA GLN A 93 -0.82 -1.13 2.24
C GLN A 93 -1.88 -1.11 3.32
N SER A 94 -3.13 -1.26 2.92
CA SER A 94 -4.26 -1.50 3.83
C SER A 94 -5.13 -2.64 3.30
N GLN A 95 -5.68 -3.45 4.21
CA GLN A 95 -6.58 -4.55 3.88
C GLN A 95 -7.63 -4.75 4.97
N ASN A 96 -8.82 -5.22 4.60
CA ASN A 96 -9.83 -5.58 5.57
C ASN A 96 -9.34 -6.74 6.45
N TYR A 97 -9.50 -6.64 7.77
CA TYR A 97 -9.06 -7.65 8.72
C TYR A 97 -9.94 -7.69 9.95
N LYS A 98 -10.56 -8.83 10.22
CA LYS A 98 -11.37 -9.11 11.45
C LYS A 98 -12.39 -8.03 11.80
N GLY A 99 -13.12 -7.53 10.81
CA GLY A 99 -14.12 -6.48 11.00
C GLY A 99 -13.58 -5.06 11.11
N GLY A 100 -12.28 -4.88 10.96
CA GLY A 100 -11.58 -3.60 10.88
C GLY A 100 -10.60 -3.57 9.72
N ILE A 101 -9.49 -2.86 9.89
CA ILE A 101 -8.46 -2.70 8.86
C ILE A 101 -7.08 -3.06 9.43
N ARG A 102 -6.28 -3.76 8.64
CA ARG A 102 -4.85 -3.95 8.87
C ARG A 102 -4.06 -3.03 7.95
N ILE A 103 -3.18 -2.25 8.54
CA ILE A 103 -2.31 -1.32 7.84
C ILE A 103 -0.89 -1.84 7.91
N THR A 104 -0.20 -1.86 6.78
CA THR A 104 1.25 -2.07 6.71
C THR A 104 1.94 -0.72 6.57
N MET A 105 2.90 -0.46 7.43
CA MET A 105 3.65 0.80 7.42
C MET A 105 5.16 0.56 7.40
N LEU A 106 5.85 1.50 6.80
CA LEU A 106 7.31 1.59 6.77
C LEU A 106 7.74 2.94 7.37
N CYS A 107 8.89 2.94 8.06
CA CYS A 107 9.42 4.15 8.66
C CYS A 107 10.88 4.38 8.26
N GLY A 108 11.28 5.65 8.19
CA GLY A 108 12.65 6.08 7.97
C GLY A 108 13.27 5.51 6.69
N ARG A 109 14.44 4.89 6.80
CA ARG A 109 15.18 4.34 5.66
C ARG A 109 14.39 3.29 4.86
N ARG A 110 13.48 2.53 5.50
CA ARG A 110 12.65 1.55 4.79
C ARG A 110 11.62 2.22 3.90
N ALA A 111 11.01 3.30 4.37
CA ALA A 111 10.09 4.12 3.57
C ALA A 111 10.81 4.76 2.37
N LEU A 112 12.04 5.26 2.57
CA LEU A 112 12.85 5.79 1.49
C LEU A 112 13.21 4.72 0.45
N LYS A 113 13.61 3.52 0.90
CA LYS A 113 13.93 2.41 -0.01
C LYS A 113 12.71 1.96 -0.83
N ASP A 114 11.55 1.88 -0.21
CA ASP A 114 10.27 1.57 -0.90
C ASP A 114 9.94 2.61 -1.97
N TYR A 115 10.13 3.90 -1.63
CA TYR A 115 9.95 4.98 -2.61
C TYR A 115 10.91 4.85 -3.80
N GLN A 116 12.20 4.62 -3.53
CA GLN A 116 13.21 4.45 -4.60
C GLN A 116 12.86 3.28 -5.54
N GLN A 117 12.42 2.13 -4.99
CA GLN A 117 12.01 1.00 -5.81
C GLN A 117 10.79 1.32 -6.70
N LYS A 118 9.83 2.07 -6.17
CA LYS A 118 8.65 2.52 -6.93
C LYS A 118 9.04 3.51 -8.01
N GLU A 119 9.93 4.46 -7.69
CA GLU A 119 10.47 5.42 -8.65
C GLU A 119 11.21 4.72 -9.80
N ASP A 120 12.07 3.75 -9.50
CA ASP A 120 12.77 2.97 -10.52
C ASP A 120 11.79 2.24 -11.45
N SER A 121 10.73 1.66 -10.89
CA SER A 121 9.66 1.00 -11.65
C SER A 121 8.91 1.97 -12.55
N VAL A 122 8.56 3.14 -12.03
CA VAL A 122 7.90 4.21 -12.80
C VAL A 122 8.79 4.67 -13.95
N ARG A 123 10.08 4.91 -13.70
CA ARG A 123 11.06 5.29 -14.73
C ARG A 123 11.20 4.22 -15.82
N ALA A 124 11.21 2.94 -15.46
CA ALA A 124 11.25 1.85 -16.44
C ALA A 124 10.00 1.84 -17.33
N ILE A 125 8.81 2.06 -16.76
CA ILE A 125 7.56 2.17 -17.51
C ILE A 125 7.58 3.39 -18.44
N MET A 126 8.04 4.55 -17.95
CA MET A 126 8.23 5.75 -18.77
C MET A 126 9.10 5.48 -20.00
N GLY A 127 10.23 4.81 -19.77
CA GLY A 127 11.14 4.43 -20.86
C GLY A 127 10.48 3.48 -21.88
N SER A 128 9.75 2.46 -21.39
CA SER A 128 9.07 1.49 -22.25
C SER A 128 7.94 2.11 -23.09
N LEU A 129 7.23 3.07 -22.53
CA LEU A 129 6.08 3.72 -23.18
C LEU A 129 6.46 5.04 -23.89
N SER A 130 7.70 5.50 -23.76
CA SER A 130 8.14 6.83 -24.22
C SER A 130 7.21 7.94 -23.73
N ALA A 131 6.76 7.83 -22.47
CA ALA A 131 5.78 8.72 -21.85
C ALA A 131 6.45 9.58 -20.77
N LYS A 132 5.93 10.80 -20.58
CA LYS A 132 6.26 11.63 -19.41
C LYS A 132 5.55 11.09 -18.18
N GLU A 133 6.07 11.41 -16.98
CA GLU A 133 5.54 10.93 -15.70
C GLU A 133 4.04 11.20 -15.52
N GLU A 134 3.60 12.42 -15.80
CA GLU A 134 2.20 12.84 -15.71
C GLU A 134 1.25 12.15 -16.70
N LEU A 135 1.80 11.54 -17.77
CA LEU A 135 1.04 10.89 -18.85
C LEU A 135 1.15 9.36 -18.82
N ILE A 136 1.77 8.76 -17.80
CA ILE A 136 1.98 7.30 -17.73
C ILE A 136 0.65 6.56 -17.76
N ALA A 137 -0.32 7.00 -16.95
CA ALA A 137 -1.63 6.34 -16.86
C ALA A 137 -2.35 6.33 -18.21
N GLU A 138 -2.34 7.46 -18.92
CA GLU A 138 -2.93 7.59 -20.26
C GLU A 138 -2.20 6.71 -21.28
N ALA A 139 -0.86 6.67 -21.21
CA ALA A 139 -0.06 5.83 -22.11
C ALA A 139 -0.34 4.33 -21.89
N VAL A 140 -0.54 3.88 -20.65
CA VAL A 140 -0.94 2.50 -20.35
C VAL A 140 -2.31 2.18 -20.91
N GLU A 141 -3.31 3.04 -20.72
CA GLU A 141 -4.66 2.82 -21.27
C GLU A 141 -4.62 2.78 -22.81
N ARG A 142 -3.88 3.67 -23.46
CA ARG A 142 -3.71 3.64 -24.90
C ARG A 142 -3.16 2.30 -25.41
N VAL A 143 -2.10 1.78 -24.78
CA VAL A 143 -1.53 0.46 -25.18
C VAL A 143 -2.52 -0.69 -24.95
N LYS A 144 -3.33 -0.63 -23.89
CA LYS A 144 -4.40 -1.60 -23.66
C LYS A 144 -5.47 -1.55 -24.74
N ASP A 145 -5.89 -0.37 -25.12
CA ASP A 145 -6.90 -0.16 -26.16
C ASP A 145 -6.39 -0.62 -27.52
N GLU A 146 -5.16 -0.22 -27.91
CA GLU A 146 -4.48 -0.70 -29.12
C GLU A 146 -4.36 -2.24 -29.13
N GLY A 147 -3.99 -2.84 -28.01
CA GLY A 147 -3.91 -4.30 -27.86
C GLY A 147 -5.26 -5.01 -28.00
N THR A 148 -6.33 -4.37 -27.54
CA THR A 148 -7.70 -4.90 -27.69
C THR A 148 -8.17 -4.80 -29.14
N GLN A 149 -7.92 -3.68 -29.79
CA GLN A 149 -8.25 -3.46 -31.19
C GLN A 149 -7.49 -4.46 -32.09
N LEU A 150 -6.18 -4.61 -31.92
CA LEU A 150 -5.39 -5.56 -32.69
C LEU A 150 -5.87 -7.01 -32.54
N LYS A 151 -6.30 -7.42 -31.34
CA LYS A 151 -6.91 -8.74 -31.12
C LYS A 151 -8.20 -8.90 -31.89
N SER A 152 -9.03 -7.88 -31.94
CA SER A 152 -10.29 -7.89 -32.73
C SER A 152 -10.00 -7.99 -34.23
N GLU A 153 -9.08 -7.18 -34.74
CA GLU A 153 -8.67 -7.20 -36.15
C GLU A 153 -8.07 -8.55 -36.55
N LEU A 154 -7.24 -9.14 -35.68
CA LEU A 154 -6.68 -10.48 -35.90
C LEU A 154 -7.78 -11.55 -35.96
N ALA A 155 -8.75 -11.49 -35.03
CA ALA A 155 -9.88 -12.43 -35.03
C ALA A 155 -10.70 -12.32 -36.32
N GLU A 156 -10.97 -11.09 -36.76
CA GLU A 156 -11.68 -10.84 -38.03
C GLU A 156 -10.91 -11.36 -39.25
N ALA A 157 -9.60 -11.07 -39.34
CA ALA A 157 -8.75 -11.58 -40.40
C ALA A 157 -8.71 -13.11 -40.43
N ARG A 158 -8.63 -13.77 -39.26
CA ARG A 158 -8.71 -15.23 -39.16
C ARG A 158 -10.04 -15.78 -39.64
N MET A 159 -11.16 -15.15 -39.30
CA MET A 159 -12.49 -15.53 -39.77
C MET A 159 -12.61 -15.41 -41.29
N GLN A 160 -12.07 -14.34 -41.90
CA GLN A 160 -12.04 -14.15 -43.33
C GLN A 160 -11.19 -15.24 -44.02
N LEU A 161 -10.03 -15.57 -43.45
CA LEU A 161 -9.19 -16.64 -43.97
C LEU A 161 -9.89 -18.02 -43.94
N LEU A 162 -10.57 -18.32 -42.80
CA LEU A 162 -11.36 -19.53 -42.64
C LEU A 162 -12.51 -19.60 -43.68
N ALA A 163 -13.18 -18.49 -43.94
CA ALA A 163 -14.24 -18.42 -44.95
C ALA A 163 -13.68 -18.77 -46.37
N VAL A 164 -12.54 -18.17 -46.74
CA VAL A 164 -11.88 -18.48 -48.03
C VAL A 164 -11.40 -19.94 -48.10
N GLN A 165 -10.94 -20.51 -47.01
CA GLN A 165 -10.55 -21.94 -46.96
C GLN A 165 -11.79 -22.82 -47.07
N ALA A 166 -12.89 -22.47 -46.43
CA ALA A 166 -14.14 -23.21 -46.51
C ALA A 166 -14.71 -23.25 -47.93
N GLU A 167 -14.60 -22.18 -48.73
CA GLU A 167 -15.04 -22.14 -50.13
C GLU A 167 -14.32 -23.15 -51.03
N LYS A 168 -13.08 -23.55 -50.62
CA LYS A 168 -12.27 -24.53 -51.39
C LYS A 168 -12.62 -25.98 -51.04
N ILE A 169 -13.48 -26.24 -50.12
CA ILE A 169 -13.87 -27.58 -49.67
C ILE A 169 -14.80 -28.19 -50.73
N PRO A 170 -14.53 -29.39 -51.23
CA PRO A 170 -15.41 -30.07 -52.20
C PRO A 170 -16.78 -30.38 -51.62
N GLU A 171 -17.82 -30.22 -52.44
CA GLU A 171 -19.20 -30.57 -52.04
C GLU A 171 -19.30 -32.06 -51.70
N GLY A 172 -20.07 -32.40 -50.65
CA GLY A 172 -20.35 -33.78 -50.25
C GLY A 172 -19.49 -34.31 -49.11
N GLN A 173 -18.56 -33.55 -48.56
CA GLN A 173 -17.83 -33.93 -47.33
C GLN A 173 -18.70 -33.68 -46.08
N LYS A 174 -18.81 -34.72 -45.22
CA LYS A 174 -19.68 -34.65 -44.02
C LYS A 174 -19.01 -33.91 -42.84
N ILE A 175 -17.69 -33.96 -42.73
CA ILE A 175 -16.91 -33.32 -41.67
C ILE A 175 -15.58 -32.87 -42.26
N VAL A 176 -15.22 -31.61 -42.07
CA VAL A 176 -13.91 -31.01 -42.40
C VAL A 176 -13.33 -30.34 -41.18
N CYS A 177 -12.10 -30.69 -40.83
CA CYS A 177 -11.35 -30.02 -39.77
C CYS A 177 -10.30 -29.11 -40.39
N ILE A 178 -10.35 -27.82 -40.06
CA ILE A 178 -9.33 -26.84 -40.43
C ILE A 178 -8.53 -26.54 -39.17
N PHE A 179 -7.22 -26.78 -39.21
CA PHE A 179 -6.32 -26.46 -38.10
C PHE A 179 -5.60 -25.16 -38.43
N ASP A 180 -5.62 -24.23 -37.46
CA ASP A 180 -4.84 -23.00 -37.46
C ASP A 180 -3.52 -23.32 -36.74
N GLU A 181 -2.36 -23.12 -37.36
CA GLU A 181 -1.01 -23.30 -36.80
C GLU A 181 -0.55 -22.03 -36.06
#